data_29a0d04154639616b39fd6ee6dc99d95
#
_entry.id   29a0d04154639616b39fd6ee6dc99d95
#
_cell.length_a   1.000
_cell.length_b   1.000
_cell.length_c   1.000
_cell.angle_alpha   90.00
_cell.angle_beta   90.00
_cell.angle_gamma   90.00
#
_symmetry.space_group_name_H-M   'P 1'
#
loop_
_entity.id
_entity.type
_entity.pdbx_description
1 polymer ?
#
loop_
_entity_poly.entity_id
_entity_poly.type
_entity_poly.pdbx_seq_one_letter_code
_entity_poly.pdbx_strand_id
1 'polypeptide(L)'
;LCDAARILTAGAIDLGEKPSVVSAIVKYHVTERARQSMNDGMDILGGKGICLGPSNFLGRAYQQVPVAITVEGANILTRSLIIFGQGAIRCHPYVMAEMQAARNDDLVAFDKALFAHIGHTIGNGLRALVTGFTGSHFVGVPANVAPETRRYYQQLTRFSSAFAFLADISMLVMGGDLKRKEKLSARMGDIL
;
A
#
# COMPACT_ATOMS: atom_id res chain seq x y z
N LEU A 1 2.24 -8.44 13.61
CA LEU A 1 2.07 -7.80 12.31
C LEU A 1 2.76 -6.43 12.26
N CYS A 2 2.46 -5.51 13.19
CA CYS A 2 3.06 -4.17 13.23
C CYS A 2 4.59 -4.21 13.33
N ASP A 3 5.14 -5.12 14.15
CA ASP A 3 6.58 -5.28 14.29
C ASP A 3 7.24 -5.82 13.00
N ALA A 4 6.60 -6.78 12.33
CA ALA A 4 7.07 -7.26 11.02
C ALA A 4 7.09 -6.14 9.96
N ALA A 5 6.06 -5.30 9.91
CA ALA A 5 6.00 -4.16 9.02
C ALA A 5 7.11 -3.12 9.32
N ARG A 6 7.37 -2.87 10.61
CA ARG A 6 8.46 -2.00 11.06
C ARG A 6 9.83 -2.54 10.64
N ILE A 7 10.09 -3.82 10.89
CA ILE A 7 11.35 -4.47 10.53
C ILE A 7 11.57 -4.46 9.00
N LEU A 8 10.53 -4.77 8.22
CA LEU A 8 10.59 -4.72 6.76
C LEU A 8 10.98 -3.31 6.27
N THR A 9 10.33 -2.28 6.80
CA THR A 9 10.57 -0.90 6.38
C THR A 9 11.95 -0.41 6.79
N ALA A 10 12.39 -0.70 8.01
CA ALA A 10 13.71 -0.36 8.50
C ALA A 10 14.80 -1.09 7.70
N GLY A 11 14.63 -2.39 7.46
CA GLY A 11 15.56 -3.17 6.67
C GLY A 11 15.68 -2.70 5.20
N ALA A 12 14.59 -2.22 4.60
CA ALA A 12 14.65 -1.61 3.27
C ALA A 12 15.52 -0.33 3.27
N ILE A 13 15.39 0.50 4.30
CA ILE A 13 16.22 1.72 4.47
C ILE A 13 17.69 1.35 4.67
N ASP A 14 17.98 0.34 5.48
CA ASP A 14 19.34 -0.14 5.72
C ASP A 14 20.01 -0.67 4.43
N LEU A 15 19.22 -1.18 3.50
CA LEU A 15 19.66 -1.59 2.15
C LEU A 15 19.76 -0.43 1.14
N GLY A 16 19.52 0.81 1.58
CA GLY A 16 19.60 2.01 0.73
C GLY A 16 18.33 2.31 -0.07
N GLU A 17 17.25 1.56 0.13
CA GLU A 17 15.97 1.81 -0.52
C GLU A 17 15.27 3.06 0.02
N LYS A 18 14.39 3.65 -0.78
CA LYS A 18 13.57 4.82 -0.41
C LYS A 18 12.09 4.46 -0.40
N PRO A 19 11.59 3.73 0.61
CA PRO A 19 10.24 3.16 0.63
C PRO A 19 9.16 4.21 0.93
N SER A 20 9.03 5.25 0.10
CA SER A 20 8.13 6.39 0.35
C SER A 20 6.65 5.99 0.45
N VAL A 21 6.16 5.09 -0.42
CA VAL A 21 4.78 4.62 -0.39
C VAL A 21 4.59 3.56 0.68
N VAL A 22 5.54 2.63 0.81
CA VAL A 22 5.51 1.60 1.87
C VAL A 22 5.49 2.25 3.26
N SER A 23 6.29 3.29 3.48
CA SER A 23 6.29 4.06 4.74
C SER A 23 4.91 4.67 5.04
N ALA A 24 4.23 5.19 4.02
CA ALA A 24 2.88 5.73 4.16
C ALA A 24 1.86 4.65 4.52
N ILE A 25 1.92 3.49 3.86
CA ILE A 25 1.08 2.32 4.17
C ILE A 25 1.32 1.86 5.61
N VAL A 26 2.57 1.69 5.99
CA VAL A 26 2.94 1.25 7.35
C VAL A 26 2.49 2.26 8.39
N LYS A 27 2.74 3.55 8.19
CA LYS A 27 2.29 4.61 9.11
C LYS A 27 0.78 4.54 9.32
N TYR A 28 0.01 4.47 8.25
CA TYR A 28 -1.45 4.41 8.32
C TYR A 28 -1.92 3.18 9.12
N HIS A 29 -1.52 1.98 8.71
CA HIS A 29 -2.00 0.75 9.32
C HIS A 29 -1.51 0.53 10.75
N VAL A 30 -0.26 0.89 11.05
CA VAL A 30 0.29 0.72 12.40
C VAL A 30 -0.39 1.66 13.39
N THR A 31 -0.63 2.92 13.00
CA THR A 31 -1.29 3.88 13.89
C THR A 31 -2.78 3.58 14.08
N GLU A 32 -3.50 3.11 13.06
CA GLU A 32 -4.89 2.69 13.20
C GLU A 32 -5.02 1.41 14.07
N ARG A 33 -4.11 0.45 13.92
CA ARG A 33 -4.06 -0.74 14.77
C ARG A 33 -3.71 -0.40 16.23
N ALA A 34 -2.78 0.52 16.44
CA ALA A 34 -2.47 1.01 17.77
C ALA A 34 -3.70 1.67 18.43
N ARG A 35 -4.44 2.48 17.65
CA ARG A 35 -5.70 3.07 18.10
C ARG A 35 -6.73 2.01 18.51
N GLN A 36 -6.94 1.00 17.67
CA GLN A 36 -7.85 -0.10 17.98
C GLN A 36 -7.41 -0.83 19.24
N SER A 37 -6.13 -1.19 19.36
CA SER A 37 -5.59 -1.87 20.53
C SER A 37 -5.74 -1.05 21.82
N MET A 38 -5.63 0.29 21.73
CA MET A 38 -5.86 1.17 22.87
C MET A 38 -7.34 1.18 23.28
N ASN A 39 -8.26 1.22 22.33
CA ASN A 39 -9.69 1.13 22.59
C ASN A 39 -10.02 -0.22 23.27
N ASP A 40 -9.56 -1.34 22.71
CA ASP A 40 -9.77 -2.67 23.26
C ASP A 40 -9.20 -2.78 24.69
N GLY A 41 -8.02 -2.20 24.92
CA GLY A 41 -7.40 -2.14 26.24
C GLY A 41 -8.20 -1.32 27.25
N MET A 42 -8.78 -0.18 26.82
CA MET A 42 -9.66 0.64 27.67
C MET A 42 -10.95 -0.11 28.00
N ASP A 43 -11.52 -0.85 27.05
CA ASP A 43 -12.70 -1.68 27.28
C ASP A 43 -12.43 -2.81 28.29
N ILE A 44 -11.26 -3.46 28.19
CA ILE A 44 -10.82 -4.49 29.16
C ILE A 44 -10.67 -3.91 30.56
N LEU A 45 -10.11 -2.70 30.69
CA LEU A 45 -9.97 -2.02 31.99
C LEU A 45 -11.32 -1.52 32.54
N GLY A 46 -12.30 -1.33 31.68
CA GLY A 46 -13.61 -0.81 32.05
C GLY A 46 -13.52 0.54 32.78
N GLY A 47 -14.29 0.72 33.84
CA GLY A 47 -14.28 1.97 34.63
C GLY A 47 -12.90 2.38 35.16
N LYS A 48 -12.01 1.43 35.40
CA LYS A 48 -10.62 1.72 35.81
C LYS A 48 -9.81 2.43 34.74
N GLY A 49 -10.16 2.24 33.47
CA GLY A 49 -9.51 2.91 32.34
C GLY A 49 -9.67 4.43 32.37
N ILE A 50 -10.74 4.94 32.96
CA ILE A 50 -11.01 6.38 33.08
C ILE A 50 -10.25 7.02 34.25
N CYS A 51 -10.01 6.26 35.32
CA CYS A 51 -9.34 6.75 36.52
C CYS A 51 -7.82 6.85 36.29
N LEU A 52 -7.30 8.04 36.03
CA LEU A 52 -5.87 8.29 35.82
C LEU A 52 -5.12 8.21 37.16
N GLY A 53 -4.82 7.02 37.59
CA GLY A 53 -4.02 6.75 38.78
C GLY A 53 -2.71 6.01 38.43
N PRO A 54 -1.87 5.71 39.41
CA PRO A 54 -0.59 5.02 39.19
C PRO A 54 -0.76 3.61 38.61
N SER A 55 -1.91 3.01 38.78
CA SER A 55 -2.24 1.67 38.24
C SER A 55 -2.84 1.70 36.84
N ASN A 56 -3.17 2.86 36.30
CA ASN A 56 -3.67 2.99 34.94
C ASN A 56 -2.54 3.32 33.96
N PHE A 57 -1.97 2.31 33.34
CA PHE A 57 -0.91 2.46 32.33
C PHE A 57 -1.44 2.81 30.93
N LEU A 58 -2.74 2.61 30.64
CA LEU A 58 -3.31 2.87 29.32
C LEU A 58 -3.92 4.26 29.14
N GLY A 59 -4.48 4.85 30.18
CA GLY A 59 -5.25 6.09 30.08
C GLY A 59 -4.48 7.24 29.44
N ARG A 60 -3.20 7.42 29.77
CA ARG A 60 -2.34 8.46 29.15
C ARG A 60 -2.00 8.12 27.70
N ALA A 61 -1.74 6.85 27.40
CA ALA A 61 -1.49 6.40 26.02
C ALA A 61 -2.74 6.61 25.16
N TYR A 62 -3.93 6.30 25.68
CA TYR A 62 -5.21 6.56 25.01
C TYR A 62 -5.38 8.04 24.65
N GLN A 63 -5.04 8.96 25.55
CA GLN A 63 -5.10 10.40 25.29
C GLN A 63 -4.14 10.87 24.20
N GLN A 64 -3.03 10.17 23.96
CA GLN A 64 -2.03 10.49 22.94
C GLN A 64 -2.40 9.95 21.54
N VAL A 65 -3.28 8.96 21.45
CA VAL A 65 -3.62 8.30 20.16
C VAL A 65 -3.98 9.29 19.05
N PRO A 66 -4.78 10.35 19.28
CA PRO A 66 -5.10 11.33 18.23
C PRO A 66 -3.86 11.99 17.60
N VAL A 67 -2.78 12.17 18.36
CA VAL A 67 -1.53 12.71 17.83
C VAL A 67 -0.95 11.78 16.76
N ALA A 68 -0.89 10.48 17.03
CA ALA A 68 -0.32 9.49 16.08
C ALA A 68 -1.06 9.44 14.74
N ILE A 69 -2.37 9.69 14.73
CA ILE A 69 -3.18 9.65 13.50
C ILE A 69 -3.24 10.98 12.75
N THR A 70 -2.79 12.09 13.37
CA THR A 70 -2.87 13.44 12.79
C THR A 70 -1.54 14.02 12.37
N VAL A 71 -0.43 13.66 13.03
CA VAL A 71 0.90 14.19 12.71
C VAL A 71 1.56 13.45 11.56
N GLU A 72 2.59 14.05 10.96
CA GLU A 72 3.38 13.47 9.85
C GLU A 72 2.50 13.06 8.65
N GLY A 73 1.50 13.85 8.38
CA GLY A 73 0.44 13.58 7.42
C GLY A 73 -0.72 12.80 8.06
N ALA A 74 -1.86 13.48 8.19
CA ALA A 74 -3.05 12.88 8.77
C ALA A 74 -3.42 11.58 8.06
N ASN A 75 -3.89 10.57 8.81
CA ASN A 75 -4.21 9.26 8.25
C ASN A 75 -5.25 9.36 7.11
N ILE A 76 -6.20 10.26 7.21
CA ILE A 76 -7.18 10.49 6.14
C ILE A 76 -6.50 10.96 4.84
N LEU A 77 -5.55 11.88 4.92
CA LEU A 77 -4.77 12.35 3.78
C LEU A 77 -3.88 11.22 3.23
N THR A 78 -3.22 10.49 4.11
CA THR A 78 -2.34 9.37 3.75
C THR A 78 -3.12 8.32 2.96
N ARG A 79 -4.27 7.88 3.47
CA ARG A 79 -5.12 6.88 2.82
C ARG A 79 -5.74 7.41 1.52
N SER A 80 -6.28 8.64 1.55
CA SER A 80 -7.07 9.18 0.42
C SER A 80 -6.21 9.67 -0.75
N LEU A 81 -4.97 10.09 -0.49
CA LEU A 81 -4.15 10.75 -1.51
C LEU A 81 -2.75 10.16 -1.66
N ILE A 82 -2.05 9.87 -0.55
CA ILE A 82 -0.62 9.54 -0.62
C ILE A 82 -0.41 8.11 -1.12
N ILE A 83 -1.09 7.12 -0.52
CA ILE A 83 -0.84 5.71 -0.81
C ILE A 83 -1.06 5.40 -2.28
N PHE A 84 -2.26 5.62 -2.81
CA PHE A 84 -2.55 5.32 -4.21
C PHE A 84 -2.42 6.55 -5.11
N GLY A 85 -3.00 7.69 -4.77
CA GLY A 85 -3.04 8.86 -5.63
C GLY A 85 -1.67 9.42 -6.02
N GLN A 86 -0.66 9.32 -5.13
CA GLN A 86 0.73 9.62 -5.45
C GLN A 86 1.53 8.37 -5.78
N GLY A 87 1.26 7.25 -5.09
CA GLY A 87 1.97 6.00 -5.25
C GLY A 87 1.82 5.40 -6.64
N ALA A 88 0.65 5.51 -7.25
CA ALA A 88 0.39 5.01 -8.59
C ALA A 88 1.39 5.53 -9.63
N ILE A 89 1.78 6.81 -9.54
CA ILE A 89 2.79 7.38 -10.45
C ILE A 89 4.21 7.03 -9.99
N ARG A 90 4.49 7.12 -8.68
CA ARG A 90 5.85 6.99 -8.15
C ARG A 90 6.40 5.56 -8.17
N CYS A 91 5.53 4.58 -7.98
CA CYS A 91 5.90 3.17 -7.91
C CYS A 91 5.65 2.43 -9.24
N HIS A 92 5.05 3.09 -10.23
CA HIS A 92 4.83 2.47 -11.52
C HIS A 92 6.14 2.30 -12.29
N PRO A 93 6.41 1.11 -12.89
CA PRO A 93 7.71 0.85 -13.52
C PRO A 93 8.00 1.73 -14.74
N TYR A 94 6.98 2.29 -15.39
CA TYR A 94 7.15 3.02 -16.68
C TYR A 94 6.71 4.47 -16.63
N VAL A 95 5.68 4.84 -15.88
CA VAL A 95 5.07 6.19 -15.91
C VAL A 95 6.08 7.31 -15.63
N MET A 96 7.00 7.12 -14.68
CA MET A 96 8.03 8.12 -14.40
C MET A 96 9.02 8.26 -15.57
N ALA A 97 9.38 7.15 -16.21
CA ALA A 97 10.27 7.16 -17.37
C ALA A 97 9.61 7.87 -18.59
N GLU A 98 8.33 7.59 -18.84
CA GLU A 98 7.55 8.28 -19.89
C GLU A 98 7.49 9.80 -19.63
N MET A 99 7.17 10.19 -18.39
CA MET A 99 7.11 11.61 -18.01
C MET A 99 8.46 12.31 -18.15
N GLN A 100 9.55 11.64 -17.84
CA GLN A 100 10.89 12.21 -17.94
C GLN A 100 11.35 12.31 -19.39
N ALA A 101 11.10 11.28 -20.19
CA ALA A 101 11.38 11.30 -21.63
C ALA A 101 10.60 12.43 -22.34
N ALA A 102 9.30 12.58 -22.03
CA ALA A 102 8.47 13.65 -22.55
C ALA A 102 8.97 15.06 -22.14
N ARG A 103 9.48 15.22 -20.93
CA ARG A 103 10.06 16.51 -20.48
C ARG A 103 11.37 16.87 -21.17
N ASN A 104 12.12 15.85 -21.57
CA ASN A 104 13.42 16.00 -22.22
C ASN A 104 13.32 16.00 -23.75
N ASP A 105 12.11 15.95 -24.31
CA ASP A 105 11.83 15.78 -25.76
C ASP A 105 12.56 14.57 -26.40
N ASP A 106 12.78 13.51 -25.58
CA ASP A 106 13.41 12.27 -26.04
C ASP A 106 12.35 11.26 -26.51
N LEU A 107 12.02 11.34 -27.80
CA LEU A 107 11.03 10.47 -28.44
C LEU A 107 11.42 8.99 -28.38
N VAL A 108 12.70 8.67 -28.52
CA VAL A 108 13.16 7.27 -28.53
C VAL A 108 12.97 6.63 -27.16
N ALA A 109 13.36 7.35 -26.10
CA ALA A 109 13.15 6.89 -24.73
C ALA A 109 11.66 6.80 -24.40
N PHE A 110 10.86 7.76 -24.88
CA PHE A 110 9.41 7.76 -24.68
C PHE A 110 8.74 6.55 -25.33
N ASP A 111 8.99 6.30 -26.62
CA ASP A 111 8.43 5.16 -27.33
C ASP A 111 8.80 3.83 -26.67
N LYS A 112 10.06 3.67 -26.28
CA LYS A 112 10.53 2.48 -25.56
C LYS A 112 9.76 2.26 -24.26
N ALA A 113 9.57 3.30 -23.47
CA ALA A 113 8.84 3.22 -22.19
C ALA A 113 7.36 2.93 -22.43
N LEU A 114 6.72 3.61 -23.41
CA LEU A 114 5.32 3.45 -23.77
C LEU A 114 5.00 2.02 -24.24
N PHE A 115 5.77 1.47 -25.17
CA PHE A 115 5.54 0.10 -25.66
C PHE A 115 5.76 -0.95 -24.55
N ALA A 116 6.75 -0.73 -23.67
CA ALA A 116 6.97 -1.59 -22.50
C ALA A 116 5.80 -1.49 -21.50
N HIS A 117 5.24 -0.29 -21.30
CA HIS A 117 4.06 -0.05 -20.46
C HIS A 117 2.81 -0.76 -21.04
N ILE A 118 2.54 -0.63 -22.33
CA ILE A 118 1.44 -1.34 -22.99
C ILE A 118 1.58 -2.85 -22.80
N GLY A 119 2.78 -3.40 -23.01
CA GLY A 119 3.08 -4.81 -22.77
C GLY A 119 2.86 -5.23 -21.32
N HIS A 120 3.23 -4.39 -20.36
CA HIS A 120 3.01 -4.59 -18.93
C HIS A 120 1.51 -4.66 -18.58
N THR A 121 0.73 -3.71 -19.07
CA THR A 121 -0.72 -3.62 -18.85
C THR A 121 -1.44 -4.85 -19.41
N ILE A 122 -1.16 -5.20 -20.67
CA ILE A 122 -1.75 -6.39 -21.31
C ILE A 122 -1.33 -7.67 -20.58
N GLY A 123 -0.04 -7.80 -20.26
CA GLY A 123 0.50 -8.96 -19.55
C GLY A 123 -0.13 -9.16 -18.17
N ASN A 124 -0.32 -8.08 -17.41
CA ASN A 124 -0.98 -8.14 -16.10
C ASN A 124 -2.48 -8.44 -16.24
N GLY A 125 -3.16 -7.88 -17.24
CA GLY A 125 -4.56 -8.20 -17.53
C GLY A 125 -4.76 -9.68 -17.85
N LEU A 126 -3.96 -10.24 -18.73
CA LEU A 126 -4.00 -11.67 -19.08
C LEU A 126 -3.65 -12.57 -17.88
N ARG A 127 -2.62 -12.20 -17.11
CA ARG A 127 -2.24 -12.94 -15.89
C ARG A 127 -3.36 -12.90 -14.85
N ALA A 128 -3.96 -11.75 -14.62
CA ALA A 128 -5.09 -11.59 -13.71
C ALA A 128 -6.28 -12.45 -14.14
N LEU A 129 -6.60 -12.47 -15.44
CA LEU A 129 -7.67 -13.30 -16.01
C LEU A 129 -7.39 -14.79 -15.79
N VAL A 130 -6.24 -15.28 -16.23
CA VAL A 130 -5.86 -16.70 -16.11
C VAL A 130 -5.81 -17.14 -14.66
N THR A 131 -5.16 -16.37 -13.79
CA THR A 131 -5.08 -16.70 -12.36
C THR A 131 -6.43 -16.55 -11.66
N GLY A 132 -7.32 -15.71 -12.18
CA GLY A 132 -8.72 -15.60 -11.74
C GLY A 132 -9.47 -16.88 -11.98
N PHE A 133 -9.47 -17.40 -13.20
CA PHE A 133 -10.17 -18.64 -13.57
C PHE A 133 -9.55 -19.89 -12.93
N THR A 134 -8.22 -19.96 -12.85
CA THR A 134 -7.53 -21.13 -12.27
C THR A 134 -7.40 -21.05 -10.75
N GLY A 135 -7.92 -19.99 -10.12
CA GLY A 135 -7.74 -19.76 -8.70
C GLY A 135 -6.27 -19.65 -8.27
N SER A 136 -5.35 -19.35 -9.18
CA SER A 136 -3.89 -19.26 -8.97
C SER A 136 -3.19 -20.59 -8.59
N HIS A 137 -3.84 -21.74 -8.69
CA HIS A 137 -3.26 -23.01 -8.24
C HIS A 137 -1.96 -23.40 -8.97
N PHE A 138 -1.79 -22.95 -10.22
CA PHE A 138 -0.61 -23.24 -11.04
C PHE A 138 0.52 -22.21 -10.92
N VAL A 139 0.33 -21.17 -10.08
CA VAL A 139 1.36 -20.14 -9.88
C VAL A 139 2.52 -20.73 -9.07
N GLY A 140 3.74 -20.52 -9.56
CA GLY A 140 4.97 -20.87 -8.84
C GLY A 140 5.13 -20.07 -7.55
N VAL A 141 5.75 -20.70 -6.55
CA VAL A 141 6.05 -20.05 -5.27
C VAL A 141 7.56 -20.16 -5.00
N PRO A 142 8.17 -19.30 -4.18
CA PRO A 142 9.57 -19.41 -3.81
C PRO A 142 9.89 -20.80 -3.23
N ALA A 143 11.12 -21.30 -3.46
CA ALA A 143 11.50 -22.67 -3.12
C ALA A 143 11.48 -22.97 -1.61
N ASN A 144 11.78 -21.97 -0.78
CA ASN A 144 12.00 -22.13 0.67
C ASN A 144 10.84 -21.58 1.52
N VAL A 145 9.61 -21.69 1.04
CA VAL A 145 8.43 -21.24 1.83
C VAL A 145 7.81 -22.43 2.57
N ALA A 146 7.30 -22.16 3.77
CA ALA A 146 6.55 -23.16 4.53
C ALA A 146 5.31 -23.59 3.73
N PRO A 147 4.98 -24.91 3.69
CA PRO A 147 3.86 -25.43 2.91
C PRO A 147 2.53 -24.72 3.17
N GLU A 148 2.28 -24.34 4.43
CA GLU A 148 1.06 -23.66 4.88
C GLU A 148 0.91 -22.26 4.27
N THR A 149 2.05 -21.63 3.91
CA THR A 149 2.06 -20.26 3.33
C THR A 149 1.99 -20.26 1.81
N ARG A 150 2.17 -21.42 1.16
CA ARG A 150 2.18 -21.56 -0.30
C ARG A 150 0.98 -20.90 -0.97
N ARG A 151 -0.21 -21.11 -0.40
CA ARG A 151 -1.46 -20.59 -0.94
C ARG A 151 -1.51 -19.07 -0.89
N TYR A 152 -0.96 -18.45 0.13
CA TYR A 152 -0.90 -17.00 0.24
C TYR A 152 -0.01 -16.38 -0.84
N TYR A 153 1.14 -16.96 -1.16
CA TYR A 153 2.00 -16.49 -2.27
C TYR A 153 1.30 -16.57 -3.63
N GLN A 154 0.55 -17.64 -3.86
CA GLN A 154 -0.24 -17.80 -5.09
C GLN A 154 -1.31 -16.72 -5.22
N GLN A 155 -2.04 -16.44 -4.14
CA GLN A 155 -3.05 -15.37 -4.11
C GLN A 155 -2.43 -13.98 -4.23
N LEU A 156 -1.29 -13.73 -3.58
CA LEU A 156 -0.55 -12.48 -3.73
C LEU A 156 -0.18 -12.20 -5.18
N THR A 157 0.30 -13.18 -5.92
CA THR A 157 0.61 -13.03 -7.34
C THR A 157 -0.63 -12.65 -8.17
N ARG A 158 -1.76 -13.28 -7.89
CA ARG A 158 -3.04 -12.95 -8.53
C ARG A 158 -3.46 -11.52 -8.23
N PHE A 159 -3.51 -11.16 -6.94
CA PHE A 159 -3.95 -9.83 -6.52
C PHE A 159 -3.00 -8.74 -7.00
N SER A 160 -1.69 -8.97 -6.98
CA SER A 160 -0.69 -8.04 -7.49
C SER A 160 -0.89 -7.76 -8.98
N SER A 161 -1.11 -8.81 -9.80
CA SER A 161 -1.36 -8.63 -11.24
C SER A 161 -2.68 -7.92 -11.52
N ALA A 162 -3.73 -8.28 -10.77
CA ALA A 162 -5.05 -7.63 -10.90
C ALA A 162 -4.99 -6.17 -10.47
N PHE A 163 -4.26 -5.87 -9.40
CA PHE A 163 -4.08 -4.51 -8.91
C PHE A 163 -3.26 -3.66 -9.89
N ALA A 164 -2.16 -4.19 -10.44
CA ALA A 164 -1.37 -3.49 -11.46
C ALA A 164 -2.23 -3.13 -12.68
N PHE A 165 -2.99 -4.08 -13.20
CA PHE A 165 -3.92 -3.84 -14.30
C PHE A 165 -4.98 -2.79 -13.95
N LEU A 166 -5.59 -2.89 -12.77
CA LEU A 166 -6.60 -1.92 -12.32
C LEU A 166 -6.00 -0.52 -12.11
N ALA A 167 -4.77 -0.42 -11.64
CA ALA A 167 -4.04 0.84 -11.49
C ALA A 167 -3.84 1.52 -12.85
N ASP A 168 -3.38 0.77 -13.86
CA ASP A 168 -3.19 1.28 -15.22
C ASP A 168 -4.50 1.77 -15.84
N ILE A 169 -5.56 0.97 -15.75
CA ILE A 169 -6.89 1.37 -16.23
C ILE A 169 -7.40 2.61 -15.49
N SER A 170 -7.17 2.69 -14.18
CA SER A 170 -7.57 3.86 -13.39
C SER A 170 -6.83 5.13 -13.82
N MET A 171 -5.54 5.03 -14.09
CA MET A 171 -4.74 6.15 -14.59
C MET A 171 -5.15 6.54 -16.01
N LEU A 172 -5.41 5.57 -16.88
CA LEU A 172 -5.82 5.79 -18.28
C LEU A 172 -7.19 6.50 -18.35
N VAL A 173 -8.16 6.03 -17.57
CA VAL A 173 -9.55 6.54 -17.61
C VAL A 173 -9.68 7.89 -16.90
N MET A 174 -8.99 8.08 -15.79
CA MET A 174 -9.17 9.26 -14.93
C MET A 174 -8.04 10.27 -15.03
N GLY A 175 -6.86 9.88 -15.47
CA GLY A 175 -5.71 10.77 -15.59
C GLY A 175 -5.49 11.59 -14.31
N GLY A 176 -5.37 12.91 -14.47
CA GLY A 176 -5.18 13.84 -13.35
C GLY A 176 -6.33 13.93 -12.35
N ASP A 177 -7.54 13.52 -12.74
CA ASP A 177 -8.71 13.52 -11.86
C ASP A 177 -8.63 12.46 -10.76
N LEU A 178 -7.78 11.45 -10.93
CA LEU A 178 -7.56 10.43 -9.92
C LEU A 178 -7.17 11.03 -8.55
N LYS A 179 -6.38 12.11 -8.56
CA LYS A 179 -6.00 12.84 -7.33
C LYS A 179 -7.16 13.60 -6.69
N ARG A 180 -8.15 13.99 -7.47
CA ARG A 180 -9.35 14.71 -6.98
C ARG A 180 -10.44 13.76 -6.51
N LYS A 181 -10.45 12.53 -7.03
CA LYS A 181 -11.40 11.48 -6.64
C LYS A 181 -10.89 10.69 -5.44
N GLU A 182 -10.69 11.40 -4.31
CA GLU A 182 -10.08 10.87 -3.10
C GLU A 182 -10.75 9.59 -2.57
N LYS A 183 -12.08 9.47 -2.68
CA LYS A 183 -12.79 8.25 -2.26
C LYS A 183 -12.38 7.02 -3.07
N LEU A 184 -12.11 7.19 -4.36
CA LEU A 184 -11.67 6.11 -5.22
C LEU A 184 -10.20 5.77 -4.94
N SER A 185 -9.35 6.80 -4.84
CA SER A 185 -7.95 6.67 -4.44
C SER A 185 -7.81 5.94 -3.09
N ALA A 186 -8.66 6.28 -2.10
CA ALA A 186 -8.70 5.61 -0.82
C ALA A 186 -9.04 4.11 -0.95
N ARG A 187 -10.05 3.76 -1.74
CA ARG A 187 -10.41 2.34 -1.98
C ARG A 187 -9.30 1.56 -2.67
N MET A 188 -8.60 2.19 -3.60
CA MET A 188 -7.43 1.58 -4.23
C MET A 188 -6.28 1.41 -3.22
N GLY A 189 -6.09 2.38 -2.31
CA GLY A 189 -5.14 2.27 -1.22
C GLY A 189 -5.48 1.19 -0.18
N ASP A 190 -6.76 0.89 0.01
CA ASP A 190 -7.22 -0.18 0.91
C ASP A 190 -6.96 -1.60 0.35
N ILE A 191 -6.77 -1.74 -0.96
CA ILE A 191 -6.46 -3.02 -1.62
C ILE A 191 -4.98 -3.38 -1.46
N LEU A 192 -4.11 -2.38 -1.34
CA LEU A 192 -2.68 -2.56 -1.14
C LEU A 192 -2.35 -3.10 0.26
#